data_035673e65450c44d861e4e49bcd5aabe
#
_entry.id   035673e65450c44d861e4e49bcd5aabe
#
_cell.length_a   1.000
_cell.length_b   1.000
_cell.length_c   1.000
_cell.angle_alpha   90.00
_cell.angle_beta   90.00
_cell.angle_gamma   90.00
#
_symmetry.space_group_name_H-M   'P 1'
#
loop_
_entity.id
_entity.type
_entity.pdbx_description
1 polymer ?
#
loop_
_entity_poly.entity_id
_entity_poly.type
_entity_poly.pdbx_seq_one_letter_code
_entity_poly.pdbx_strand_id
1 'polypeptide(L)'
;TLEALNAAIAQAPIDVGVIGIGENAHIAFNDPPADFDRQDAYYVATLDERCRNQQVGEGWFATFGDVPEQAITMSVAQILRSRTIISAVPHAVKAEAVRATLESPEITPLVPATKLREHADWTLYLDEASAALLTKAH
;
A
#
# COMPACT_ATOMS: atom_id res chain seq x y z
N THR A 1 19.26 -11.85 0.37
CA THR A 1 19.66 -10.45 0.48
C THR A 1 18.79 -9.55 -0.39
N LEU A 2 18.76 -8.25 -0.10
CA LEU A 2 17.99 -7.26 -0.89
C LEU A 2 18.42 -7.23 -2.37
N GLU A 3 19.71 -7.30 -2.62
CA GLU A 3 20.27 -7.37 -3.97
C GLU A 3 19.74 -8.59 -4.75
N ALA A 4 19.68 -9.77 -4.11
CA ALA A 4 19.15 -10.97 -4.74
C ALA A 4 17.65 -10.85 -5.06
N LEU A 5 16.85 -10.19 -4.20
CA LEU A 5 15.44 -9.93 -4.47
C LEU A 5 15.27 -8.99 -5.69
N ASN A 6 16.04 -7.90 -5.74
CA ASN A 6 16.02 -6.97 -6.86
C ASN A 6 16.44 -7.65 -8.19
N ALA A 7 17.44 -8.51 -8.15
CA ALA A 7 17.86 -9.28 -9.30
C ALA A 7 16.80 -10.30 -9.75
N ALA A 8 16.14 -10.96 -8.81
CA ALA A 8 15.11 -11.95 -9.11
C ALA A 8 13.85 -11.31 -9.74
N ILE A 9 13.36 -10.22 -9.17
CA ILE A 9 12.13 -9.56 -9.68
C ILE A 9 12.35 -8.92 -11.06
N ALA A 10 13.58 -8.59 -11.42
CA ALA A 10 13.93 -8.05 -12.73
C ALA A 10 13.87 -9.06 -13.87
N GLN A 11 13.79 -10.38 -13.57
CA GLN A 11 13.83 -11.44 -14.59
C GLN A 11 12.52 -11.59 -15.36
N ALA A 12 11.38 -11.21 -14.76
CA ALA A 12 10.08 -11.31 -15.40
C ALA A 12 9.12 -10.25 -14.87
N PRO A 13 8.18 -9.76 -15.69
CA PRO A 13 7.14 -8.85 -15.22
C PRO A 13 6.17 -9.56 -14.27
N ILE A 14 5.55 -8.80 -13.37
CA ILE A 14 4.42 -9.28 -12.56
C ILE A 14 3.15 -9.17 -13.40
N ASP A 15 2.45 -10.28 -13.62
CA ASP A 15 1.20 -10.27 -14.37
C ASP A 15 0.06 -9.71 -13.54
N VAL A 16 -0.06 -10.12 -12.27
CA VAL A 16 -1.10 -9.64 -11.34
C VAL A 16 -0.49 -9.28 -10.00
N GLY A 17 -0.63 -8.02 -9.60
CA GLY A 17 -0.32 -7.52 -8.26
C GLY A 17 -1.60 -7.49 -7.41
N VAL A 18 -1.60 -8.20 -6.27
CA VAL A 18 -2.68 -8.11 -5.26
C VAL A 18 -2.19 -7.19 -4.16
N ILE A 19 -2.75 -5.98 -4.09
CA ILE A 19 -2.25 -4.88 -3.28
C ILE A 19 -3.31 -4.42 -2.30
N GLY A 20 -3.04 -4.58 -0.99
CA GLY A 20 -3.88 -4.01 0.07
C GLY A 20 -3.61 -2.51 0.28
N ILE A 21 -4.52 -1.85 1.00
CA ILE A 21 -4.35 -0.46 1.45
C ILE A 21 -4.39 -0.45 2.98
N GLY A 22 -3.34 0.10 3.60
CA GLY A 22 -3.24 0.22 5.04
C GLY A 22 -4.14 1.31 5.62
N GLU A 23 -4.23 1.39 6.95
CA GLU A 23 -5.08 2.36 7.66
C GLU A 23 -4.63 3.82 7.47
N ASN A 24 -3.34 4.05 7.22
CA ASN A 24 -2.75 5.34 6.86
C ASN A 24 -2.63 5.52 5.33
N ALA A 25 -3.34 4.69 4.55
CA ALA A 25 -3.30 4.63 3.09
C ALA A 25 -1.94 4.19 2.50
N HIS A 26 -1.07 3.53 3.28
CA HIS A 26 0.13 2.92 2.72
C HIS A 26 -0.21 1.77 1.76
N ILE A 27 0.68 1.51 0.82
CA ILE A 27 0.68 0.30 -0.02
C ILE A 27 1.99 -0.44 0.16
N ALA A 28 1.95 -1.77 0.40
CA ALA A 28 3.04 -2.52 1.01
C ALA A 28 3.52 -1.77 2.27
N PHE A 29 4.82 -1.61 2.53
CA PHE A 29 5.31 -0.76 3.61
C PHE A 29 5.88 0.56 3.08
N ASN A 30 5.16 1.18 2.13
CA ASN A 30 5.42 2.54 1.68
C ASN A 30 4.52 3.49 2.46
N ASP A 31 4.93 3.81 3.71
CA ASP A 31 4.22 4.70 4.62
C ASP A 31 4.31 6.18 4.17
N PRO A 32 3.35 7.04 4.56
CA PRO A 32 3.42 8.47 4.28
C PRO A 32 4.63 9.16 4.99
N PRO A 33 5.35 10.07 4.28
CA PRO A 33 5.31 10.34 2.86
C PRO A 33 6.06 9.27 2.06
N ALA A 34 5.39 8.60 1.13
CA ALA A 34 6.02 7.56 0.32
C ALA A 34 6.95 8.15 -0.75
N ASP A 35 8.04 7.44 -1.04
CA ASP A 35 8.98 7.82 -2.10
C ASP A 35 8.48 7.30 -3.46
N PHE A 36 7.79 8.17 -4.23
CA PHE A 36 7.29 7.83 -5.56
C PHE A 36 8.38 7.79 -6.65
N ASP A 37 9.55 8.38 -6.37
CA ASP A 37 10.66 8.48 -7.34
C ASP A 37 11.64 7.31 -7.23
N ARG A 38 11.51 6.48 -6.21
CA ARG A 38 12.38 5.32 -5.98
C ARG A 38 12.24 4.29 -7.10
N GLN A 39 13.35 3.95 -7.72
CA GLN A 39 13.39 3.00 -8.84
C GLN A 39 13.77 1.56 -8.44
N ASP A 40 14.40 1.37 -7.27
CA ASP A 40 14.69 0.03 -6.75
C ASP A 40 13.37 -0.73 -6.56
N ALA A 41 13.33 -1.99 -6.98
CA ALA A 41 12.10 -2.79 -6.84
C ALA A 41 11.80 -3.10 -5.37
N TYR A 42 12.83 -3.48 -4.61
CA TYR A 42 12.75 -3.70 -3.16
C TYR A 42 13.76 -2.84 -2.43
N TYR A 43 13.39 -2.38 -1.25
CA TYR A 43 14.25 -1.61 -0.35
C TYR A 43 13.89 -1.86 1.12
N VAL A 44 14.72 -1.36 2.04
CA VAL A 44 14.43 -1.37 3.48
C VAL A 44 13.68 -0.09 3.81
N ALA A 45 12.43 -0.21 4.24
CA ALA A 45 11.61 0.89 4.73
C ALA A 45 11.66 0.96 6.25
N THR A 46 11.60 2.18 6.81
CA THR A 46 11.30 2.41 8.23
C THR A 46 9.80 2.54 8.36
N LEU A 47 9.19 1.74 9.24
CA LEU A 47 7.75 1.71 9.46
C LEU A 47 7.33 2.86 10.36
N ASP A 48 6.25 3.57 10.01
CA ASP A 48 5.68 4.57 10.89
C ASP A 48 4.93 3.95 12.07
N GLU A 49 4.60 4.78 13.06
CA GLU A 49 3.92 4.33 14.27
C GLU A 49 2.53 3.75 13.96
N ARG A 50 1.77 4.34 13.03
CA ARG A 50 0.42 3.89 12.67
C ARG A 50 0.46 2.53 11.96
N CYS A 51 1.43 2.33 11.08
CA CYS A 51 1.68 1.05 10.41
C CYS A 51 2.04 -0.03 11.44
N ARG A 52 2.93 0.27 12.40
CA ARG A 52 3.31 -0.68 13.45
C ARG A 52 2.14 -1.01 14.38
N ASN A 53 1.31 -0.04 14.76
CA ASN A 53 0.10 -0.28 15.56
C ASN A 53 -0.92 -1.14 14.79
N GLN A 54 -1.06 -0.99 13.48
CA GLN A 54 -1.91 -1.85 12.65
C GLN A 54 -1.46 -3.33 12.75
N GLN A 55 -0.16 -3.62 12.74
CA GLN A 55 0.36 -4.99 12.85
C GLN A 55 -0.03 -5.65 14.20
N VAL A 56 -0.09 -4.86 15.27
CA VAL A 56 -0.60 -5.33 16.58
C VAL A 56 -2.12 -5.53 16.52
N GLY A 57 -2.84 -4.56 15.95
CA GLY A 57 -4.31 -4.61 15.82
C GLY A 57 -4.80 -5.80 14.98
N GLU A 58 -4.05 -6.19 13.96
CA GLU A 58 -4.31 -7.37 13.13
C GLU A 58 -3.84 -8.69 13.77
N GLY A 59 -3.19 -8.63 14.94
CA GLY A 59 -2.78 -9.81 15.72
C GLY A 59 -1.49 -10.49 15.26
N TRP A 60 -0.70 -9.83 14.36
CA TRP A 60 0.58 -10.37 13.91
C TRP A 60 1.67 -10.30 14.99
N PHE A 61 1.59 -9.32 15.89
CA PHE A 61 2.51 -9.15 17.01
C PHE A 61 1.72 -8.90 18.30
N ALA A 62 2.25 -9.40 19.43
CA ALA A 62 1.58 -9.27 20.72
C ALA A 62 1.61 -7.83 21.27
N THR A 63 2.74 -7.14 21.09
CA THR A 63 2.93 -5.76 21.55
C THR A 63 3.59 -4.90 20.48
N PHE A 64 3.45 -3.57 20.61
CA PHE A 64 4.12 -2.61 19.75
C PHE A 64 5.65 -2.77 19.74
N GLY A 65 6.24 -3.12 20.87
CA GLY A 65 7.69 -3.33 21.00
C GLY A 65 8.20 -4.56 20.23
N ASP A 66 7.32 -5.52 19.93
CA ASP A 66 7.66 -6.71 19.16
C ASP A 66 7.67 -6.44 17.64
N VAL A 67 7.02 -5.35 17.20
CA VAL A 67 6.97 -5.00 15.76
C VAL A 67 8.32 -4.44 15.33
N PRO A 68 8.97 -5.01 14.30
CA PRO A 68 10.20 -4.45 13.77
C PRO A 68 10.05 -2.99 13.37
N GLU A 69 11.12 -2.20 13.52
CA GLU A 69 11.15 -0.81 13.07
C GLU A 69 11.36 -0.68 11.56
N GLN A 70 11.87 -1.74 10.93
CA GLN A 70 12.17 -1.77 9.51
C GLN A 70 11.64 -3.04 8.87
N ALA A 71 11.26 -2.94 7.59
CA ALA A 71 10.85 -4.06 6.78
C ALA A 71 11.40 -3.94 5.35
N ILE A 72 11.65 -5.08 4.72
CA ILE A 72 11.88 -5.10 3.27
C ILE A 72 10.52 -4.93 2.59
N THR A 73 10.43 -3.99 1.70
CA THR A 73 9.19 -3.68 0.97
C THR A 73 9.41 -3.57 -0.53
N MET A 74 8.36 -3.84 -1.28
CA MET A 74 8.30 -3.50 -2.71
C MET A 74 7.99 -2.01 -2.86
N SER A 75 8.74 -1.30 -3.71
CA SER A 75 8.52 0.11 -3.96
C SER A 75 7.21 0.38 -4.70
N VAL A 76 6.70 1.59 -4.58
CA VAL A 76 5.50 2.04 -5.32
C VAL A 76 5.72 1.91 -6.82
N ALA A 77 6.89 2.30 -7.33
CA ALA A 77 7.21 2.17 -8.76
C ALA A 77 7.17 0.71 -9.24
N GLN A 78 7.69 -0.23 -8.44
CA GLN A 78 7.64 -1.64 -8.80
C GLN A 78 6.21 -2.21 -8.75
N ILE A 79 5.40 -1.81 -7.76
CA ILE A 79 3.98 -2.18 -7.70
C ILE A 79 3.27 -1.77 -8.99
N LEU A 80 3.46 -0.53 -9.43
CA LEU A 80 2.84 0.01 -10.65
C LEU A 80 3.32 -0.63 -11.95
N ARG A 81 4.43 -1.37 -11.94
CA ARG A 81 4.89 -2.15 -13.11
C ARG A 81 4.11 -3.46 -13.29
N SER A 82 3.27 -3.86 -12.34
CA SER A 82 2.36 -5.00 -12.52
C SER A 82 1.44 -4.75 -13.71
N ARG A 83 1.11 -5.77 -14.51
CA ARG A 83 0.21 -5.61 -15.67
C ARG A 83 -1.22 -5.29 -15.23
N THR A 84 -1.70 -6.01 -14.23
CA THR A 84 -3.01 -5.81 -13.59
C THR A 84 -2.81 -5.64 -12.10
N ILE A 85 -3.52 -4.71 -11.46
CA ILE A 85 -3.54 -4.56 -10.01
C ILE A 85 -4.96 -4.79 -9.51
N ILE A 86 -5.07 -5.63 -8.48
CA ILE A 86 -6.31 -5.90 -7.77
C ILE A 86 -6.13 -5.53 -6.30
N SER A 87 -7.01 -4.69 -5.78
CA SER A 87 -7.04 -4.34 -4.37
C SER A 87 -8.37 -4.79 -3.74
N ALA A 88 -8.30 -5.52 -2.64
CA ALA A 88 -9.47 -5.86 -1.80
C ALA A 88 -9.27 -5.20 -0.44
N VAL A 89 -10.12 -4.24 -0.10
CA VAL A 89 -9.96 -3.39 1.09
C VAL A 89 -11.25 -3.38 1.90
N PRO A 90 -11.53 -4.44 2.67
CA PRO A 90 -12.72 -4.54 3.49
C PRO A 90 -12.54 -3.84 4.85
N HIS A 91 -13.64 -3.74 5.59
CA HIS A 91 -13.78 -3.31 6.98
C HIS A 91 -13.75 -1.80 7.21
N ALA A 92 -14.57 -1.38 8.19
CA ALA A 92 -14.78 0.02 8.55
C ALA A 92 -13.50 0.79 8.92
N VAL A 93 -12.50 0.11 9.49
CA VAL A 93 -11.20 0.70 9.85
C VAL A 93 -10.44 1.26 8.63
N LYS A 94 -10.78 0.81 7.44
CA LYS A 94 -10.19 1.28 6.17
C LYS A 94 -10.93 2.44 5.52
N ALA A 95 -12.10 2.83 6.02
CA ALA A 95 -12.98 3.80 5.34
C ALA A 95 -12.32 5.17 5.12
N GLU A 96 -11.53 5.68 6.09
CA GLU A 96 -10.79 6.93 5.91
C GLU A 96 -9.72 6.82 4.82
N ALA A 97 -8.95 5.73 4.82
CA ALA A 97 -7.92 5.48 3.83
C ALA A 97 -8.51 5.32 2.42
N VAL A 98 -9.64 4.61 2.30
CA VAL A 98 -10.38 4.45 1.03
C VAL A 98 -10.85 5.82 0.51
N ARG A 99 -11.49 6.63 1.37
CA ARG A 99 -11.91 7.97 0.98
C ARG A 99 -10.73 8.84 0.56
N ALA A 100 -9.66 8.87 1.35
CA ALA A 100 -8.45 9.62 1.01
C ALA A 100 -7.84 9.16 -0.32
N THR A 101 -7.83 7.85 -0.59
CA THR A 101 -7.31 7.28 -1.84
C THR A 101 -8.13 7.74 -3.06
N LEU A 102 -9.47 7.70 -2.98
CA LEU A 102 -10.35 7.94 -4.13
C LEU A 102 -10.72 9.41 -4.31
N GLU A 103 -10.88 10.15 -3.20
CA GLU A 103 -11.44 11.51 -3.22
C GLU A 103 -10.40 12.62 -2.96
N SER A 104 -9.14 12.27 -2.67
CA SER A 104 -8.07 13.28 -2.63
C SER A 104 -7.99 14.00 -3.99
N PRO A 105 -7.92 15.36 -4.00
CA PRO A 105 -7.85 16.13 -5.25
C PRO A 105 -6.59 15.83 -6.05
N GLU A 106 -5.52 15.45 -5.37
CA GLU A 106 -4.19 15.22 -5.95
C GLU A 106 -3.68 13.81 -5.64
N ILE A 107 -2.82 13.31 -6.51
CA ILE A 107 -1.97 12.14 -6.23
C ILE A 107 -0.80 12.64 -5.41
N THR A 108 -0.66 12.10 -4.19
CA THR A 108 0.29 12.64 -3.22
C THR A 108 1.01 11.56 -2.41
N PRO A 109 2.31 11.72 -2.14
CA PRO A 109 3.04 10.86 -1.22
C PRO A 109 2.46 10.77 0.20
N LEU A 110 1.70 11.79 0.62
CA LEU A 110 1.03 11.80 1.93
C LEU A 110 -0.15 10.82 2.01
N VAL A 111 -0.65 10.36 0.85
CA VAL A 111 -1.67 9.33 0.72
C VAL A 111 -1.18 8.35 -0.37
N PRO A 112 -0.25 7.45 -0.04
CA PRO A 112 0.47 6.64 -1.02
C PRO A 112 -0.42 5.86 -1.98
N ALA A 113 -1.55 5.35 -1.51
CA ALA A 113 -2.51 4.61 -2.32
C ALA A 113 -3.12 5.45 -3.46
N THR A 114 -3.07 6.80 -3.40
CA THR A 114 -3.51 7.65 -4.52
C THR A 114 -2.74 7.35 -5.80
N LYS A 115 -1.50 6.86 -5.69
CA LYS A 115 -0.67 6.53 -6.84
C LYS A 115 -1.25 5.39 -7.69
N LEU A 116 -2.04 4.50 -7.09
CA LEU A 116 -2.75 3.43 -7.81
C LEU A 116 -3.73 3.97 -8.87
N ARG A 117 -4.23 5.19 -8.69
CA ARG A 117 -5.14 5.86 -9.64
C ARG A 117 -4.52 6.15 -11.01
N GLU A 118 -3.19 6.16 -11.11
CA GLU A 118 -2.48 6.31 -12.39
C GLU A 118 -2.36 4.99 -13.15
N HIS A 119 -2.63 3.85 -12.50
CA HIS A 119 -2.48 2.55 -13.12
C HIS A 119 -3.63 2.28 -14.11
N ALA A 120 -3.29 1.87 -15.32
CA ALA A 120 -4.27 1.68 -16.40
C ALA A 120 -5.27 0.52 -16.16
N ASP A 121 -4.87 -0.49 -15.37
CA ASP A 121 -5.66 -1.68 -15.07
C ASP A 121 -5.64 -1.97 -13.56
N TRP A 122 -6.26 -1.08 -12.79
CA TRP A 122 -6.46 -1.21 -11.35
C TRP A 122 -7.94 -1.40 -11.02
N THR A 123 -8.25 -2.46 -10.27
CA THR A 123 -9.59 -2.71 -9.74
C THR A 123 -9.56 -2.72 -8.22
N LEU A 124 -10.44 -1.92 -7.61
CA LEU A 124 -10.61 -1.82 -6.16
C LEU A 124 -11.95 -2.43 -5.73
N TYR A 125 -11.89 -3.45 -4.89
CA TYR A 125 -13.05 -4.10 -4.26
C TYR A 125 -13.21 -3.60 -2.84
N LEU A 126 -14.39 -3.11 -2.51
CA LEU A 126 -14.77 -2.59 -1.20
C LEU A 126 -16.00 -3.34 -0.68
N ASP A 127 -16.14 -3.40 0.64
CA ASP A 127 -17.41 -3.70 1.29
C ASP A 127 -18.14 -2.39 1.70
N GLU A 128 -19.39 -2.51 2.14
CA GLU A 128 -20.20 -1.36 2.58
C GLU A 128 -19.51 -0.58 3.70
N ALA A 129 -18.81 -1.27 4.60
CA ALA A 129 -18.16 -0.68 5.75
C ALA A 129 -16.92 0.14 5.36
N SER A 130 -16.09 -0.35 4.46
CA SER A 130 -14.92 0.39 3.97
C SER A 130 -15.31 1.51 3.00
N ALA A 131 -16.45 1.41 2.31
CA ALA A 131 -16.99 2.44 1.42
C ALA A 131 -17.83 3.50 2.14
N ALA A 132 -18.10 3.35 3.44
CA ALA A 132 -19.09 4.16 4.18
C ALA A 132 -18.81 5.67 4.19
N LEU A 133 -17.59 6.11 3.99
CA LEU A 133 -17.20 7.53 3.97
C LEU A 133 -17.08 8.12 2.56
N LEU A 134 -17.32 7.34 1.51
CA LEU A 134 -17.32 7.85 0.14
C LEU A 134 -18.50 8.79 -0.07
N THR A 135 -18.23 9.96 -0.68
CA THR A 135 -19.23 10.99 -0.97
C THR A 135 -19.66 10.99 -2.43
N LYS A 136 -18.93 10.29 -3.29
CA LYS A 136 -19.17 10.17 -4.73
C LYS A 136 -19.29 8.71 -5.13
N ALA A 137 -20.08 8.44 -6.17
CA ALA A 137 -20.05 7.15 -6.85
C ALA A 137 -18.75 7.03 -7.68
N HIS A 138 -18.09 5.92 -7.58
CA HIS A 138 -16.82 5.60 -8.26
C HIS A 138 -16.95 4.38 -9.16
#